data_f1607b5a68bba7c17e2b2d13b8a0462b
#
_entry.id   f1607b5a68bba7c17e2b2d13b8a0462b
#
_cell.length_a   1.000
_cell.length_b   1.000
_cell.length_c   1.000
_cell.angle_alpha   90.00
_cell.angle_beta   90.00
_cell.angle_gamma   90.00
#
_symmetry.space_group_name_H-M   'P 1'
#
loop_
_entity.id
_entity.type
_entity.pdbx_description
1 polymer ?
#
loop_
_entity_poly.entity_id
_entity_poly.type
_entity_poly.pdbx_seq_one_letter_code
_entity_poly.pdbx_strand_id
1 'polypeptide(L)'
;MAGKVAVLNDLAGFGRCSLTAAISVLSAMGVQPCPLPTAVLSAQTGFESYFFQDLTEQMGMITEEWKKSGAQFDGIVTGFMSDHRQIGEVNHFLDLFHKEGTFLLVDPVLGDNGKRFSVFDGLFQKEMKQLVKRADIVTPNVTELCLLTDYDYDKIQNISETGDREALFLEVSKAAGRLLDSGVSEVL
;
A
#
# COMPACT_ATOMS: atom_id res chain seq x y z
N MET A 1 3.57 -22.12 -15.37
CA MET A 1 4.55 -21.01 -15.19
C MET A 1 4.37 -20.48 -13.78
N ALA A 2 5.42 -19.98 -13.13
CA ALA A 2 5.26 -19.30 -11.84
C ALA A 2 4.40 -18.04 -12.03
N GLY A 3 3.49 -17.79 -11.10
CA GLY A 3 2.71 -16.53 -11.09
C GLY A 3 3.61 -15.32 -11.02
N LYS A 4 3.22 -14.21 -11.65
CA LYS A 4 3.95 -12.94 -11.65
C LYS A 4 3.20 -11.89 -10.86
N VAL A 5 3.88 -11.24 -9.92
CA VAL A 5 3.29 -10.16 -9.11
C VAL A 5 4.11 -8.88 -9.29
N ALA A 6 3.47 -7.83 -9.79
CA ALA A 6 4.07 -6.50 -9.80
C ALA A 6 4.04 -5.92 -8.37
N VAL A 7 5.16 -5.39 -7.89
CA VAL A 7 5.25 -4.80 -6.55
C VAL A 7 5.73 -3.35 -6.68
N LEU A 8 4.83 -2.42 -6.43
CA LEU A 8 5.07 -0.98 -6.49
C LEU A 8 5.32 -0.48 -5.05
N ASN A 9 6.60 -0.34 -4.68
CA ASN A 9 6.99 0.01 -3.31
C ASN A 9 8.41 0.60 -3.30
N ASP A 10 8.86 1.18 -2.19
CA ASP A 10 10.22 1.67 -2.05
C ASP A 10 11.26 0.54 -1.92
N LEU A 11 12.49 0.86 -2.28
CA LEU A 11 13.67 0.00 -2.08
C LEU A 11 14.56 0.60 -0.99
N ALA A 12 14.49 0.05 0.22
CA ALA A 12 15.35 0.44 1.33
C ALA A 12 16.57 -0.46 1.45
N GLY A 13 17.77 0.13 1.59
CA GLY A 13 19.04 -0.59 1.74
C GLY A 13 19.15 -1.29 3.09
N PHE A 14 18.89 -0.56 4.19
CA PHE A 14 18.80 -1.13 5.52
C PHE A 14 17.34 -1.20 5.98
N GLY A 15 16.95 -2.36 6.49
CA GLY A 15 15.61 -2.69 6.91
C GLY A 15 15.07 -3.91 6.14
N ARG A 16 14.23 -4.69 6.83
CA ARG A 16 13.55 -5.86 6.22
C ARG A 16 12.11 -5.46 5.91
N CYS A 17 11.94 -4.54 4.98
CA CYS A 17 10.65 -3.95 4.64
C CYS A 17 10.53 -3.73 3.14
N SER A 18 9.38 -3.29 2.69
CA SER A 18 9.12 -2.82 1.34
C SER A 18 9.56 -3.83 0.26
N LEU A 19 10.21 -3.41 -0.83
CA LEU A 19 10.63 -4.30 -1.92
C LEU A 19 11.58 -5.40 -1.46
N THR A 20 12.49 -5.14 -0.50
CA THR A 20 13.44 -6.17 -0.04
C THR A 20 12.74 -7.33 0.66
N ALA A 21 11.70 -7.05 1.42
CA ALA A 21 10.85 -8.08 2.03
C ALA A 21 9.96 -8.76 0.99
N ALA A 22 9.26 -7.99 0.16
CA ALA A 22 8.34 -8.52 -0.84
C ALA A 22 9.03 -9.46 -1.84
N ILE A 23 10.21 -9.07 -2.37
CA ILE A 23 11.01 -9.91 -3.27
C ILE A 23 11.37 -11.24 -2.60
N SER A 24 11.82 -11.18 -1.34
CA SER A 24 12.24 -12.37 -0.60
C SER A 24 11.07 -13.33 -0.35
N VAL A 25 9.94 -12.78 0.11
CA VAL A 25 8.73 -13.57 0.46
C VAL A 25 8.12 -14.19 -0.79
N LEU A 26 7.84 -13.39 -1.82
CA LEU A 26 7.23 -13.89 -3.07
C LEU A 26 8.11 -14.94 -3.75
N SER A 27 9.44 -14.73 -3.79
CA SER A 27 10.37 -15.71 -4.34
C SER A 27 10.35 -17.03 -3.55
N ALA A 28 10.30 -16.97 -2.21
CA ALA A 28 10.19 -18.15 -1.38
C ALA A 28 8.86 -18.91 -1.57
N MET A 29 7.80 -18.22 -1.95
CA MET A 29 6.50 -18.78 -2.30
C MET A 29 6.45 -19.35 -3.74
N GLY A 30 7.54 -19.27 -4.51
CA GLY A 30 7.58 -19.72 -5.90
C GLY A 30 6.89 -18.75 -6.89
N VAL A 31 6.65 -17.50 -6.48
CA VAL A 31 6.09 -16.45 -7.30
C VAL A 31 7.21 -15.55 -7.83
N GLN A 32 7.12 -15.10 -9.08
CA GLN A 32 8.06 -14.15 -9.65
C GLN A 32 7.69 -12.71 -9.23
N PRO A 33 8.46 -12.06 -8.33
CA PRO A 33 8.26 -10.65 -8.06
C PRO A 33 8.77 -9.80 -9.23
N CYS A 34 8.00 -8.80 -9.62
CA CYS A 34 8.36 -7.81 -10.62
C CYS A 34 8.38 -6.43 -9.95
N PRO A 35 9.53 -6.02 -9.38
CA PRO A 35 9.60 -4.78 -8.60
C PRO A 35 9.56 -3.54 -9.48
N LEU A 36 8.70 -2.58 -9.13
CA LEU A 36 8.66 -1.22 -9.64
C LEU A 36 8.93 -0.28 -8.47
N PRO A 37 10.17 0.22 -8.33
CA PRO A 37 10.52 1.04 -7.18
C PRO A 37 9.90 2.44 -7.27
N THR A 38 9.24 2.86 -6.17
CA THR A 38 8.69 4.22 -6.00
C THR A 38 9.76 5.19 -5.50
N ALA A 39 10.71 4.70 -4.73
CA ALA A 39 11.85 5.43 -4.22
C ALA A 39 13.03 4.49 -3.92
N VAL A 40 14.24 5.03 -3.84
CA VAL A 40 15.40 4.35 -3.29
C VAL A 40 15.85 5.06 -2.02
N LEU A 41 15.99 4.30 -0.93
CA LEU A 41 16.45 4.81 0.36
C LEU A 41 17.71 4.05 0.79
N SER A 42 18.65 4.75 1.42
CA SER A 42 19.80 4.07 2.04
C SER A 42 19.39 3.21 3.25
N ALA A 43 18.35 3.64 3.97
CA ALA A 43 17.73 2.93 5.09
C ALA A 43 16.26 3.31 5.17
N GLN A 44 15.45 2.47 5.81
CA GLN A 44 14.03 2.76 6.02
C GLN A 44 13.83 4.01 6.90
N THR A 45 12.68 4.66 6.79
CA THR A 45 12.38 5.99 7.38
C THR A 45 12.39 6.05 8.92
N GLY A 46 12.48 4.91 9.61
CA GLY A 46 12.66 4.84 11.06
C GLY A 46 14.08 5.11 11.54
N PHE A 47 15.07 5.20 10.64
CA PHE A 47 16.44 5.59 10.99
C PHE A 47 16.54 7.10 11.16
N GLU A 48 17.43 7.57 12.04
CA GLU A 48 17.62 9.00 12.34
C GLU A 48 18.03 9.81 11.10
N SER A 49 18.76 9.20 10.17
CA SER A 49 19.18 9.81 8.90
C SER A 49 19.21 8.77 7.79
N TYR A 50 18.76 9.16 6.62
CA TYR A 50 18.80 8.33 5.41
C TYR A 50 18.86 9.19 4.16
N PHE A 51 19.45 8.64 3.09
CA PHE A 51 19.33 9.19 1.74
C PHE A 51 17.98 8.78 1.16
N PHE A 52 17.34 9.67 0.43
CA PHE A 52 16.08 9.41 -0.26
C PHE A 52 16.16 9.93 -1.71
N GLN A 53 15.84 9.07 -2.66
CA GLN A 53 15.68 9.41 -4.06
C GLN A 53 14.27 9.04 -4.52
N ASP A 54 13.48 10.03 -4.86
CA ASP A 54 12.17 9.85 -5.51
C ASP A 54 12.33 9.29 -6.93
N LEU A 55 11.46 8.40 -7.34
CA LEU A 55 11.47 7.75 -8.65
C LEU A 55 10.16 7.95 -9.45
N THR A 56 9.40 9.00 -9.18
CA THR A 56 8.11 9.27 -9.82
C THR A 56 8.20 9.22 -11.35
N GLU A 57 9.17 9.92 -11.94
CA GLU A 57 9.35 9.93 -13.41
C GLU A 57 9.77 8.54 -13.94
N GLN A 58 10.61 7.82 -13.20
CA GLN A 58 11.09 6.49 -13.58
C GLN A 58 9.98 5.45 -13.52
N MET A 59 9.00 5.61 -12.60
CA MET A 59 7.82 4.73 -12.56
C MET A 59 7.08 4.74 -13.90
N GLY A 60 6.79 5.91 -14.46
CA GLY A 60 6.15 6.05 -15.76
C GLY A 60 6.98 5.42 -16.89
N MET A 61 8.31 5.64 -16.91
CA MET A 61 9.22 5.06 -17.90
C MET A 61 9.22 3.53 -17.84
N ILE A 62 9.30 2.93 -16.64
CA ILE A 62 9.26 1.47 -16.45
C ILE A 62 7.91 0.91 -16.90
N THR A 63 6.83 1.56 -16.53
CA THR A 63 5.45 1.19 -16.92
C THR A 63 5.30 1.10 -18.44
N GLU A 64 5.79 2.10 -19.17
CA GLU A 64 5.72 2.11 -20.63
C GLU A 64 6.62 1.03 -21.29
N GLU A 65 7.80 0.73 -20.73
CA GLU A 65 8.64 -0.37 -21.23
C GLU A 65 7.98 -1.74 -20.97
N TRP A 66 7.34 -1.93 -19.84
CA TRP A 66 6.59 -3.17 -19.57
C TRP A 66 5.37 -3.31 -20.48
N LYS A 67 4.68 -2.22 -20.79
CA LYS A 67 3.60 -2.21 -21.78
C LYS A 67 4.09 -2.60 -23.16
N LYS A 68 5.22 -2.03 -23.64
CA LYS A 68 5.83 -2.37 -24.94
C LYS A 68 6.24 -3.84 -24.99
N SER A 69 6.72 -4.41 -23.89
CA SER A 69 7.10 -5.83 -23.81
C SER A 69 5.92 -6.80 -23.69
N GLY A 70 4.68 -6.29 -23.58
CA GLY A 70 3.48 -7.12 -23.41
C GLY A 70 3.42 -7.80 -22.05
N ALA A 71 3.98 -7.17 -21.00
CA ALA A 71 3.96 -7.71 -19.63
C ALA A 71 2.52 -7.98 -19.15
N GLN A 72 2.38 -9.07 -18.39
CA GLN A 72 1.12 -9.47 -17.75
C GLN A 72 1.42 -9.93 -16.33
N PHE A 73 0.50 -9.65 -15.40
CA PHE A 73 0.64 -9.95 -13.99
C PHE A 73 -0.60 -10.69 -13.48
N ASP A 74 -0.38 -11.67 -12.61
CA ASP A 74 -1.43 -12.38 -11.87
C ASP A 74 -1.86 -11.60 -10.63
N GLY A 75 -1.03 -10.68 -10.16
CA GLY A 75 -1.32 -9.79 -9.05
C GLY A 75 -0.49 -8.51 -9.08
N ILE A 76 -1.02 -7.50 -8.41
CA ILE A 76 -0.38 -6.20 -8.22
C ILE A 76 -0.43 -5.88 -6.72
N VAL A 77 0.71 -5.48 -6.15
CA VAL A 77 0.83 -5.09 -4.75
C VAL A 77 1.40 -3.68 -4.71
N THR A 78 0.75 -2.77 -4.00
CA THR A 78 1.26 -1.42 -3.77
C THR A 78 1.63 -1.23 -2.30
N GLY A 79 2.60 -0.37 -2.03
CA GLY A 79 3.00 0.02 -0.68
C GLY A 79 3.34 1.51 -0.63
N PHE A 80 4.50 1.87 -0.12
CA PHE A 80 4.90 3.27 0.06
C PHE A 80 4.93 4.06 -1.25
N MET A 81 4.34 5.26 -1.20
CA MET A 81 4.38 6.29 -2.23
C MET A 81 4.80 7.61 -1.59
N SER A 82 5.66 8.38 -2.24
CA SER A 82 6.21 9.61 -1.68
C SER A 82 5.23 10.78 -1.66
N ASP A 83 4.36 10.87 -2.67
CA ASP A 83 3.36 11.93 -2.80
C ASP A 83 2.19 11.53 -3.73
N HIS A 84 1.22 12.43 -3.91
CA HIS A 84 0.01 12.21 -4.72
C HIS A 84 0.31 11.96 -6.21
N ARG A 85 1.45 12.43 -6.77
CA ARG A 85 1.83 12.18 -8.17
C ARG A 85 2.10 10.70 -8.38
N GLN A 86 2.72 10.04 -7.41
CA GLN A 86 2.94 8.59 -7.47
C GLN A 86 1.63 7.79 -7.41
N ILE A 87 0.61 8.27 -6.67
CA ILE A 87 -0.73 7.67 -6.76
C ILE A 87 -1.28 7.78 -8.19
N GLY A 88 -1.01 8.90 -8.88
CA GLY A 88 -1.33 9.08 -10.30
C GLY A 88 -0.64 8.04 -11.18
N GLU A 89 0.68 7.82 -11.01
CA GLU A 89 1.44 6.80 -11.72
C GLU A 89 0.95 5.38 -11.43
N VAL A 90 0.59 5.07 -10.17
CA VAL A 90 -0.04 3.79 -9.81
C VAL A 90 -1.38 3.61 -10.50
N ASN A 91 -2.24 4.63 -10.53
CA ASN A 91 -3.50 4.55 -11.25
C ASN A 91 -3.30 4.31 -12.75
N HIS A 92 -2.32 4.99 -13.38
CA HIS A 92 -1.95 4.74 -14.78
C HIS A 92 -1.47 3.29 -14.97
N PHE A 93 -0.62 2.78 -14.08
CA PHE A 93 -0.18 1.38 -14.09
C PHE A 93 -1.36 0.40 -14.00
N LEU A 94 -2.30 0.65 -13.09
CA LEU A 94 -3.51 -0.18 -12.93
C LEU A 94 -4.40 -0.17 -14.18
N ASP A 95 -4.55 0.97 -14.85
CA ASP A 95 -5.34 1.06 -16.09
C ASP A 95 -4.76 0.19 -17.21
N LEU A 96 -3.44 0.00 -17.22
CA LEU A 96 -2.74 -0.83 -18.21
C LEU A 96 -2.73 -2.32 -17.85
N PHE A 97 -2.51 -2.66 -16.57
CA PHE A 97 -2.15 -4.02 -16.16
C PHE A 97 -3.14 -4.71 -15.21
N HIS A 98 -4.04 -3.99 -14.54
CA HIS A 98 -5.09 -4.58 -13.72
C HIS A 98 -6.23 -5.05 -14.63
N LYS A 99 -6.22 -6.34 -14.93
CA LYS A 99 -7.17 -6.99 -15.87
C LYS A 99 -7.99 -8.03 -15.13
N GLU A 100 -9.00 -8.57 -15.80
CA GLU A 100 -9.77 -9.70 -15.27
C GLU A 100 -8.85 -10.84 -14.85
N GLY A 101 -8.98 -11.30 -13.62
CA GLY A 101 -8.13 -12.33 -13.01
C GLY A 101 -6.83 -11.83 -12.38
N THR A 102 -6.50 -10.54 -12.51
CA THR A 102 -5.38 -9.93 -11.77
C THR A 102 -5.90 -9.39 -10.43
N PHE A 103 -5.39 -9.84 -9.29
CA PHE A 103 -5.77 -9.26 -7.99
C PHE A 103 -4.98 -7.98 -7.70
N LEU A 104 -5.58 -7.06 -6.96
CA LEU A 104 -4.93 -5.85 -6.46
C LEU A 104 -4.94 -5.82 -4.93
N LEU A 105 -3.74 -5.85 -4.34
CA LEU A 105 -3.55 -5.60 -2.91
C LEU A 105 -2.97 -4.20 -2.72
N VAL A 106 -3.62 -3.39 -1.90
CA VAL A 106 -3.15 -2.05 -1.52
C VAL A 106 -2.79 -2.03 -0.03
N ASP A 107 -1.50 -1.81 0.24
CA ASP A 107 -1.01 -1.40 1.55
C ASP A 107 -1.06 0.13 1.61
N PRO A 108 -2.01 0.73 2.35
CA PRO A 108 -2.30 2.16 2.25
C PRO A 108 -1.43 2.99 3.20
N VAL A 109 -0.12 2.92 3.06
CA VAL A 109 0.85 3.62 3.93
C VAL A 109 0.48 5.09 4.09
N LEU A 110 -0.16 5.43 5.22
CA LEU A 110 -0.70 6.77 5.52
C LEU A 110 -0.25 7.34 6.85
N GLY A 111 -0.12 6.50 7.86
CA GLY A 111 0.12 6.97 9.21
C GLY A 111 0.27 5.87 10.24
N ASP A 112 0.60 6.27 11.46
CA ASP A 112 0.73 5.37 12.60
C ASP A 112 0.44 6.13 13.90
N ASN A 113 0.13 5.38 14.99
CA ASN A 113 -0.13 5.93 16.32
C ASN A 113 -1.19 7.07 16.33
N GLY A 114 -2.28 6.88 15.59
CA GLY A 114 -3.40 7.83 15.49
C GLY A 114 -3.13 9.06 14.64
N LYS A 115 -1.98 9.16 13.98
CA LYS A 115 -1.59 10.36 13.22
C LYS A 115 -1.18 10.00 11.80
N ARG A 116 -1.61 10.85 10.86
CA ARG A 116 -1.07 10.82 9.50
C ARG A 116 0.41 11.23 9.53
N PHE A 117 1.23 10.57 8.73
CA PHE A 117 2.63 10.97 8.55
C PHE A 117 2.71 12.40 8.03
N SER A 118 3.63 13.19 8.59
CA SER A 118 3.77 14.62 8.29
C SER A 118 4.18 14.91 6.84
N VAL A 119 4.75 13.93 6.16
CA VAL A 119 5.13 14.01 4.74
C VAL A 119 3.91 13.99 3.81
N PHE A 120 2.76 13.55 4.27
CA PHE A 120 1.55 13.46 3.47
C PHE A 120 0.59 14.61 3.79
N ASP A 121 -0.01 15.18 2.77
CA ASP A 121 -1.03 16.21 2.88
C ASP A 121 -2.46 15.66 2.75
N GLY A 122 -3.45 16.55 2.78
CA GLY A 122 -4.86 16.16 2.62
C GLY A 122 -5.19 15.65 1.22
N LEU A 123 -4.45 16.08 0.20
CA LEU A 123 -4.63 15.61 -1.17
C LEU A 123 -4.18 14.16 -1.30
N PHE A 124 -3.00 13.83 -0.76
CA PHE A 124 -2.51 12.45 -0.73
C PHE A 124 -3.51 11.49 -0.07
N GLN A 125 -4.04 11.86 1.11
CA GLN A 125 -5.04 11.05 1.80
C GLN A 125 -6.31 10.87 0.97
N LYS A 126 -6.77 11.92 0.29
CA LYS A 126 -7.94 11.86 -0.59
C LYS A 126 -7.72 10.93 -1.78
N GLU A 127 -6.57 11.04 -2.43
CA GLU A 127 -6.20 10.18 -3.57
C GLU A 127 -6.01 8.72 -3.12
N MET A 128 -5.41 8.48 -1.95
CA MET A 128 -5.29 7.14 -1.38
C MET A 128 -6.66 6.52 -1.11
N LYS A 129 -7.64 7.28 -0.58
CA LYS A 129 -9.02 6.81 -0.43
C LYS A 129 -9.66 6.38 -1.77
N GLN A 130 -9.30 7.00 -2.89
CA GLN A 130 -9.80 6.58 -4.22
C GLN A 130 -9.06 5.34 -4.72
N LEU A 131 -7.74 5.26 -4.52
CA LEU A 131 -6.95 4.09 -4.90
C LEU A 131 -7.44 2.83 -4.18
N VAL A 132 -7.67 2.91 -2.87
CA VAL A 132 -8.15 1.81 -2.03
C VAL A 132 -9.48 1.24 -2.55
N LYS A 133 -10.38 2.05 -3.11
CA LYS A 133 -11.65 1.56 -3.69
C LYS A 133 -11.48 0.68 -4.93
N ARG A 134 -10.30 0.68 -5.54
CA ARG A 134 -9.97 -0.19 -6.67
C ARG A 134 -9.42 -1.54 -6.21
N ALA A 135 -9.07 -1.68 -4.93
CA ALA A 135 -8.40 -2.85 -4.39
C ALA A 135 -9.38 -4.01 -4.15
N ASP A 136 -8.89 -5.22 -4.39
CA ASP A 136 -9.53 -6.44 -3.90
C ASP A 136 -9.22 -6.63 -2.41
N ILE A 137 -7.98 -6.38 -2.01
CA ILE A 137 -7.48 -6.58 -0.65
C ILE A 137 -6.81 -5.30 -0.16
N VAL A 138 -7.09 -4.90 1.07
CA VAL A 138 -6.43 -3.76 1.73
C VAL A 138 -5.88 -4.19 3.08
N THR A 139 -4.64 -3.77 3.40
CA THR A 139 -3.93 -4.15 4.63
C THR A 139 -3.64 -2.95 5.54
N PRO A 140 -4.64 -2.18 5.99
CA PRO A 140 -4.42 -1.00 6.80
C PRO A 140 -4.10 -1.36 8.25
N ASN A 141 -3.13 -0.68 8.88
CA ASN A 141 -3.09 -0.64 10.33
C ASN A 141 -4.30 0.14 10.89
N VAL A 142 -4.51 0.13 12.21
CA VAL A 142 -5.68 0.78 12.83
C VAL A 142 -5.74 2.29 12.55
N THR A 143 -4.60 2.96 12.50
CA THR A 143 -4.53 4.39 12.16
C THR A 143 -4.96 4.64 10.73
N GLU A 144 -4.42 3.88 9.80
CA GLU A 144 -4.74 3.95 8.38
C GLU A 144 -6.21 3.64 8.13
N LEU A 145 -6.73 2.61 8.78
CA LEU A 145 -8.15 2.27 8.73
C LEU A 145 -9.02 3.46 9.16
N CYS A 146 -8.68 4.11 10.27
CA CYS A 146 -9.40 5.30 10.74
C CYS A 146 -9.28 6.48 9.76
N LEU A 147 -8.08 6.73 9.22
CA LEU A 147 -7.84 7.79 8.25
C LEU A 147 -8.59 7.57 6.92
N LEU A 148 -8.70 6.32 6.48
CA LEU A 148 -9.40 5.95 5.25
C LEU A 148 -10.92 6.06 5.39
N THR A 149 -11.44 5.72 6.57
CA THR A 149 -12.89 5.60 6.82
C THR A 149 -13.50 6.78 7.56
N ASP A 150 -12.68 7.78 7.94
CA ASP A 150 -13.06 8.87 8.84
C ASP A 150 -13.66 8.32 10.15
N TYR A 151 -13.05 7.24 10.66
CA TYR A 151 -13.44 6.65 11.94
C TYR A 151 -12.64 7.28 13.08
N ASP A 152 -13.26 7.33 14.26
CA ASP A 152 -12.64 7.91 15.44
C ASP A 152 -11.56 6.97 16.01
N TYR A 153 -10.30 7.34 15.86
CA TYR A 153 -9.16 6.58 16.37
C TYR A 153 -9.15 6.52 17.91
N ASP A 154 -9.48 7.64 18.58
CA ASP A 154 -9.44 7.72 20.05
C ASP A 154 -10.45 6.75 20.67
N LYS A 155 -11.58 6.51 20.00
CA LYS A 155 -12.55 5.52 20.42
C LYS A 155 -11.99 4.11 20.44
N ILE A 156 -11.25 3.71 19.39
CA ILE A 156 -10.60 2.40 19.33
C ILE A 156 -9.49 2.31 20.37
N GLN A 157 -8.68 3.36 20.50
CA GLN A 157 -7.57 3.42 21.45
C GLN A 157 -8.07 3.29 22.90
N ASN A 158 -9.11 4.02 23.28
CA ASN A 158 -9.70 3.94 24.62
C ASN A 158 -10.20 2.52 24.95
N ILE A 159 -10.81 1.82 24.00
CA ILE A 159 -11.24 0.42 24.20
C ILE A 159 -10.02 -0.49 24.34
N SER A 160 -8.99 -0.29 23.52
CA SER A 160 -7.73 -1.07 23.58
C SER A 160 -7.09 -0.99 24.97
N GLU A 161 -7.13 0.18 25.62
CA GLU A 161 -6.58 0.40 26.95
C GLU A 161 -7.37 -0.33 28.06
N THR A 162 -8.62 -0.67 27.84
CA THR A 162 -9.42 -1.48 28.79
C THR A 162 -9.00 -2.96 28.80
N GLY A 163 -8.34 -3.44 27.73
CA GLY A 163 -8.03 -4.85 27.54
C GLY A 163 -9.20 -5.72 27.07
N ASP A 164 -10.36 -5.13 26.83
CA ASP A 164 -11.53 -5.84 26.30
C ASP A 164 -11.36 -6.15 24.80
N ARG A 165 -10.90 -7.37 24.50
CA ARG A 165 -10.62 -7.81 23.14
C ARG A 165 -11.88 -7.95 22.27
N GLU A 166 -13.02 -8.33 22.86
CA GLU A 166 -14.27 -8.47 22.10
C GLU A 166 -14.80 -7.09 21.69
N ALA A 167 -14.81 -6.14 22.61
CA ALA A 167 -15.19 -4.76 22.30
C ALA A 167 -14.24 -4.14 21.26
N LEU A 168 -12.92 -4.36 21.40
CA LEU A 168 -11.93 -3.89 20.46
C LEU A 168 -12.16 -4.47 19.05
N PHE A 169 -12.30 -5.78 18.95
CA PHE A 169 -12.57 -6.45 17.68
C PHE A 169 -13.85 -5.93 17.02
N LEU A 170 -14.93 -5.79 17.81
CA LEU A 170 -16.18 -5.25 17.29
C LEU A 170 -16.02 -3.82 16.75
N GLU A 171 -15.26 -2.98 17.43
CA GLU A 171 -15.09 -1.58 17.03
C GLU A 171 -14.20 -1.44 15.77
N VAL A 172 -13.10 -2.20 15.70
CA VAL A 172 -12.27 -2.27 14.49
C VAL A 172 -13.07 -2.83 13.30
N SER A 173 -13.90 -3.86 13.54
CA SER A 173 -14.77 -4.43 12.50
C SER A 173 -15.78 -3.43 11.94
N LYS A 174 -16.30 -2.51 12.76
CA LYS A 174 -17.18 -1.43 12.27
C LYS A 174 -16.44 -0.46 11.34
N ALA A 175 -15.20 -0.12 11.68
CA ALA A 175 -14.37 0.71 10.81
C ALA A 175 -14.04 -0.03 9.50
N ALA A 176 -13.65 -1.30 9.56
CA ALA A 176 -13.37 -2.13 8.38
C ALA A 176 -14.62 -2.29 7.49
N GLY A 177 -15.80 -2.43 8.09
CA GLY A 177 -17.07 -2.50 7.37
C GLY A 177 -17.29 -1.31 6.42
N ARG A 178 -16.84 -0.10 6.78
CA ARG A 178 -16.93 1.07 5.90
C ARG A 178 -16.04 0.94 4.66
N LEU A 179 -14.89 0.26 4.74
CA LEU A 179 -14.08 -0.04 3.57
C LEU A 179 -14.74 -1.09 2.68
N LEU A 180 -15.29 -2.15 3.27
CA LEU A 180 -16.03 -3.18 2.53
C LEU A 180 -17.24 -2.56 1.80
N ASP A 181 -17.98 -1.66 2.46
CA ASP A 181 -19.11 -0.92 1.85
C ASP A 181 -18.66 -0.02 0.67
N SER A 182 -17.40 0.35 0.60
CA SER A 182 -16.83 1.17 -0.48
C SER A 182 -16.45 0.38 -1.74
N GLY A 183 -16.53 -0.97 -1.69
CA GLY A 183 -16.25 -1.87 -2.83
C GLY A 183 -15.02 -2.75 -2.65
N VAL A 184 -14.25 -2.61 -1.58
CA VAL A 184 -13.14 -3.50 -1.23
C VAL A 184 -13.67 -4.88 -0.88
N SER A 185 -13.04 -5.96 -1.37
CA SER A 185 -13.51 -7.32 -1.09
C SER A 185 -13.03 -7.84 0.26
N GLU A 186 -11.78 -7.51 0.66
CA GLU A 186 -11.18 -7.98 1.91
C GLU A 186 -10.36 -6.89 2.61
N VAL A 187 -10.44 -6.83 3.93
CA VAL A 187 -9.62 -5.98 4.80
C VAL A 187 -8.91 -6.89 5.80
N LEU A 188 -7.56 -6.87 5.78
CA LEU A 188 -6.70 -7.73 6.59
C LEU A 188 -5.93 -6.92 7.64
#